data_93f6e6f69c25b7789f14dc5b0230d402
#
_entry.id   93f6e6f69c25b7789f14dc5b0230d402
#
_cell.length_a   1.000
_cell.length_b   1.000
_cell.length_c   1.000
_cell.angle_alpha   90.00
_cell.angle_beta   90.00
_cell.angle_gamma   90.00
#
_symmetry.space_group_name_H-M   'P 1'
#
loop_
_entity.id
_entity.type
_entity.pdbx_description
1 polymer ?
#
loop_
_entity_poly.entity_id
_entity_poly.type
_entity_poly.pdbx_seq_one_letter_code
_entity_poly.pdbx_strand_id
1 'polypeptide(L)'
;MTEKNSFVVPMSSPDITDAEREAVLKVLNTPNLSMGPQIDAFEATVARYVGARNAIGVSSGTAGLHLCVRAAGIGTGDLVITTPFSFISSSNVLLYENAIPVFVDVDPVTGNIRPELVAEAARDLTAGGSAAQKWLPRKGAENTGKLKAVLAVDVFGQPADFDALRQTTDRYALPLIEDSCEALGARY
;
A
#
# COMPACT_ATOMS: atom_id res chain seq x y z
N MET A 1 44.49 -24.17 -2.75
CA MET A 1 43.55 -23.09 -3.15
C MET A 1 42.30 -23.30 -2.30
N THR A 2 42.15 -22.53 -1.25
CA THR A 2 40.97 -22.60 -0.38
C THR A 2 39.84 -21.84 -1.06
N GLU A 3 38.79 -22.55 -1.51
CA GLU A 3 37.55 -21.92 -1.93
C GLU A 3 37.02 -21.03 -0.78
N LYS A 4 37.04 -19.72 -1.00
CA LYS A 4 36.31 -18.80 -0.13
C LYS A 4 34.83 -19.11 -0.33
N ASN A 5 34.22 -19.83 0.60
CA ASN A 5 32.78 -19.92 0.72
C ASN A 5 32.25 -18.49 0.94
N SER A 6 31.92 -17.82 -0.14
CA SER A 6 31.23 -16.53 -0.06
C SER A 6 29.78 -16.83 0.36
N PHE A 7 29.48 -16.54 1.62
CA PHE A 7 28.11 -16.63 2.12
C PHE A 7 27.30 -15.55 1.39
N VAL A 8 26.41 -15.99 0.49
CA VAL A 8 25.51 -15.10 -0.24
C VAL A 8 24.18 -15.09 0.49
N VAL A 9 23.81 -13.93 1.02
CA VAL A 9 22.48 -13.71 1.59
C VAL A 9 21.56 -13.28 0.44
N PRO A 10 20.58 -14.11 0.05
CA PRO A 10 19.61 -13.72 -0.97
C PRO A 10 18.71 -12.60 -0.46
N MET A 11 18.23 -11.73 -1.34
CA MET A 11 17.26 -10.69 -1.01
C MET A 11 15.96 -11.29 -0.48
N SER A 12 15.51 -12.39 -1.06
CA SER A 12 14.40 -13.20 -0.56
C SER A 12 14.59 -14.65 -0.96
N SER A 13 14.06 -15.54 -0.15
CA SER A 13 14.00 -16.96 -0.46
C SER A 13 12.74 -17.54 0.16
N PRO A 14 11.84 -18.17 -0.61
CA PRO A 14 10.63 -18.78 -0.05
C PRO A 14 11.03 -19.99 0.80
N ASP A 15 10.40 -20.12 1.97
CA ASP A 15 10.50 -21.31 2.82
C ASP A 15 9.34 -22.26 2.48
N ILE A 16 9.59 -23.14 1.50
CA ILE A 16 8.60 -24.12 1.03
C ILE A 16 8.94 -25.49 1.58
N THR A 17 8.09 -25.99 2.46
CA THR A 17 8.18 -27.29 3.09
C THR A 17 7.29 -28.32 2.38
N ASP A 18 7.24 -29.54 2.91
CA ASP A 18 6.34 -30.58 2.38
C ASP A 18 4.86 -30.23 2.64
N ALA A 19 4.56 -29.44 3.70
CA ALA A 19 3.20 -29.03 4.00
C ALA A 19 2.58 -28.17 2.88
N GLU A 20 3.35 -27.22 2.31
CA GLU A 20 2.89 -26.40 1.19
C GLU A 20 2.71 -27.24 -0.08
N ARG A 21 3.66 -28.16 -0.35
CA ARG A 21 3.59 -29.08 -1.50
C ARG A 21 2.36 -29.97 -1.42
N GLU A 22 2.10 -30.58 -0.25
CA GLU A 22 0.91 -31.40 -0.05
C GLU A 22 -0.38 -30.62 -0.16
N ALA A 23 -0.43 -29.37 0.35
CA ALA A 23 -1.59 -28.52 0.26
C ALA A 23 -1.93 -28.21 -1.23
N VAL A 24 -0.91 -27.88 -2.04
CA VAL A 24 -1.08 -27.66 -3.48
C VAL A 24 -1.57 -28.93 -4.19
N LEU A 25 -0.96 -30.08 -3.89
CA LEU A 25 -1.38 -31.36 -4.48
C LEU A 25 -2.82 -31.73 -4.15
N LYS A 26 -3.28 -31.45 -2.92
CA LYS A 26 -4.68 -31.64 -2.53
C LYS A 26 -5.62 -30.84 -3.41
N VAL A 27 -5.30 -29.56 -3.68
CA VAL A 27 -6.12 -28.69 -4.56
C VAL A 27 -6.14 -29.24 -5.99
N LEU A 28 -4.98 -29.63 -6.53
CA LEU A 28 -4.88 -30.16 -7.88
C LEU A 28 -5.68 -31.47 -8.10
N ASN A 29 -5.98 -32.20 -7.04
CA ASN A 29 -6.82 -33.39 -7.06
C ASN A 29 -8.33 -33.08 -6.93
N THR A 30 -8.72 -31.79 -6.98
CA THR A 30 -10.11 -31.37 -6.94
C THR A 30 -10.53 -30.74 -8.30
N PRO A 31 -11.83 -30.70 -8.62
CA PRO A 31 -12.30 -30.01 -9.81
C PRO A 31 -12.25 -28.47 -9.66
N ASN A 32 -12.01 -27.94 -8.46
CA ASN A 32 -12.11 -26.52 -8.13
C ASN A 32 -10.72 -25.87 -8.13
N LEU A 33 -10.16 -25.64 -9.31
CA LEU A 33 -8.82 -25.01 -9.48
C LEU A 33 -8.87 -23.48 -9.52
N SER A 34 -10.07 -22.89 -9.54
CA SER A 34 -10.28 -21.46 -9.59
C SER A 34 -11.50 -21.12 -8.72
N MET A 35 -11.40 -20.07 -7.91
CA MET A 35 -12.48 -19.59 -7.05
C MET A 35 -13.11 -20.68 -6.16
N GLY A 36 -12.30 -21.58 -5.67
CA GLY A 36 -12.76 -22.70 -4.86
C GLY A 36 -12.70 -22.42 -3.35
N PRO A 37 -13.06 -23.42 -2.51
CA PRO A 37 -13.16 -23.26 -1.07
C PRO A 37 -11.84 -22.87 -0.37
N GLN A 38 -10.70 -23.01 -1.05
CA GLN A 38 -9.41 -22.61 -0.50
C GLN A 38 -9.25 -21.10 -0.43
N ILE A 39 -9.84 -20.35 -1.37
CA ILE A 39 -9.79 -18.88 -1.32
C ILE A 39 -10.67 -18.37 -0.16
N ASP A 40 -11.85 -18.95 0.04
CA ASP A 40 -12.73 -18.59 1.16
C ASP A 40 -12.04 -18.86 2.51
N ALA A 41 -11.36 -20.00 2.63
CA ALA A 41 -10.60 -20.36 3.83
C ALA A 41 -9.40 -19.43 4.07
N PHE A 42 -8.71 -19.03 3.01
CA PHE A 42 -7.62 -18.05 3.06
C PHE A 42 -8.12 -16.69 3.53
N GLU A 43 -9.16 -16.15 2.90
CA GLU A 43 -9.77 -14.86 3.24
C GLU A 43 -10.25 -14.84 4.70
N ALA A 44 -10.97 -15.88 5.14
CA ALA A 44 -11.42 -15.99 6.51
C ALA A 44 -10.24 -16.08 7.52
N THR A 45 -9.15 -16.72 7.13
CA THR A 45 -7.97 -16.85 7.99
C THR A 45 -7.22 -15.52 8.09
N VAL A 46 -7.00 -14.82 6.98
CA VAL A 46 -6.36 -13.50 6.97
C VAL A 46 -7.21 -12.49 7.75
N ALA A 47 -8.51 -12.40 7.49
CA ALA A 47 -9.41 -11.50 8.20
C ALA A 47 -9.31 -11.68 9.73
N ARG A 48 -9.31 -12.95 10.18
CA ARG A 48 -9.18 -13.30 11.60
C ARG A 48 -7.80 -12.95 12.17
N TYR A 49 -6.73 -13.18 11.39
CA TYR A 49 -5.36 -12.91 11.82
C TYR A 49 -5.09 -11.43 12.02
N VAL A 50 -5.57 -10.58 11.09
CA VAL A 50 -5.38 -9.13 11.16
C VAL A 50 -6.49 -8.41 11.94
N GLY A 51 -7.52 -9.11 12.43
CA GLY A 51 -8.64 -8.51 13.15
C GLY A 51 -9.58 -7.68 12.27
N ALA A 52 -9.55 -7.86 10.96
CA ALA A 52 -10.42 -7.18 10.02
C ALA A 52 -11.77 -7.90 9.88
N ARG A 53 -12.82 -7.14 9.50
CA ARG A 53 -14.14 -7.72 9.23
C ARG A 53 -14.14 -8.65 8.02
N ASN A 54 -13.41 -8.28 6.99
CA ASN A 54 -13.33 -9.01 5.73
C ASN A 54 -11.89 -8.98 5.21
N ALA A 55 -11.52 -10.00 4.45
CA ALA A 55 -10.35 -10.01 3.58
C ALA A 55 -10.80 -10.44 2.18
N ILE A 56 -10.10 -10.00 1.16
CA ILE A 56 -10.40 -10.31 -0.24
C ILE A 56 -9.12 -10.77 -0.91
N GLY A 57 -9.11 -11.99 -1.42
CA GLY A 57 -8.00 -12.55 -2.17
C GLY A 57 -7.91 -11.91 -3.55
N VAL A 58 -6.72 -11.45 -3.89
CA VAL A 58 -6.40 -10.80 -5.18
C VAL A 58 -5.15 -11.42 -5.79
N SER A 59 -4.93 -11.17 -7.08
CA SER A 59 -3.81 -11.76 -7.82
C SER A 59 -2.44 -11.16 -7.47
N SER A 60 -2.41 -9.97 -6.88
CA SER A 60 -1.18 -9.28 -6.45
C SER A 60 -1.48 -8.11 -5.54
N GLY A 61 -0.47 -7.62 -4.79
CA GLY A 61 -0.58 -6.38 -4.01
C GLY A 61 -0.97 -5.18 -4.87
N THR A 62 -0.41 -5.07 -6.08
CA THR A 62 -0.78 -4.01 -7.04
C THR A 62 -2.28 -4.05 -7.39
N ALA A 63 -2.84 -5.25 -7.62
CA ALA A 63 -4.27 -5.39 -7.89
C ALA A 63 -5.11 -4.99 -6.67
N GLY A 64 -4.68 -5.39 -5.46
CA GLY A 64 -5.33 -4.99 -4.21
C GLY A 64 -5.34 -3.48 -3.99
N LEU A 65 -4.18 -2.84 -4.12
CA LEU A 65 -4.07 -1.38 -4.00
C LEU A 65 -4.92 -0.66 -5.04
N HIS A 66 -4.93 -1.13 -6.29
CA HIS A 66 -5.78 -0.54 -7.33
C HIS A 66 -7.27 -0.64 -6.97
N LEU A 67 -7.71 -1.77 -6.44
CA LEU A 67 -9.09 -1.92 -5.95
C LEU A 67 -9.40 -0.99 -4.77
N CYS A 68 -8.46 -0.79 -3.85
CA CYS A 68 -8.61 0.18 -2.75
C CYS A 68 -8.77 1.62 -3.28
N VAL A 69 -7.96 2.01 -4.27
CA VAL A 69 -8.05 3.33 -4.92
C VAL A 69 -9.44 3.53 -5.56
N ARG A 70 -9.93 2.53 -6.29
CA ARG A 70 -11.28 2.56 -6.89
C ARG A 70 -12.39 2.59 -5.84
N ALA A 71 -12.26 1.79 -4.78
CA ALA A 71 -13.24 1.74 -3.69
C ALA A 71 -13.32 3.07 -2.92
N ALA A 72 -12.20 3.79 -2.82
CA ALA A 72 -12.14 5.14 -2.26
C ALA A 72 -12.75 6.22 -3.18
N GLY A 73 -13.21 5.86 -4.38
CA GLY A 73 -13.79 6.79 -5.35
C GLY A 73 -12.79 7.79 -5.90
N ILE A 74 -11.52 7.39 -6.00
CA ILE A 74 -10.45 8.22 -6.57
C ILE A 74 -10.49 8.09 -8.08
N GLY A 75 -10.37 9.21 -8.79
CA GLY A 75 -10.45 9.26 -10.25
C GLY A 75 -9.64 10.41 -10.84
N THR A 76 -9.92 10.73 -12.10
CA THR A 76 -9.17 11.67 -12.90
C THR A 76 -8.97 13.04 -12.22
N GLY A 77 -7.71 13.43 -12.06
CA GLY A 77 -7.31 14.69 -11.46
C GLY A 77 -7.33 14.73 -9.95
N ASP A 78 -7.92 13.74 -9.27
CA ASP A 78 -7.93 13.68 -7.81
C ASP A 78 -6.50 13.56 -7.25
N LEU A 79 -6.25 14.25 -6.14
CA LEU A 79 -4.95 14.28 -5.48
C LEU A 79 -4.91 13.22 -4.38
N VAL A 80 -3.82 12.45 -4.34
CA VAL A 80 -3.56 11.47 -3.27
C VAL A 80 -2.17 11.70 -2.70
N ILE A 81 -2.10 11.98 -1.40
CA ILE A 81 -0.81 12.11 -0.70
C ILE A 81 -0.22 10.72 -0.51
N THR A 82 1.04 10.54 -0.90
CA THR A 82 1.79 9.30 -0.74
C THR A 82 3.29 9.57 -0.58
N THR A 83 4.10 8.53 -0.51
CA THR A 83 5.57 8.61 -0.36
C THR A 83 6.28 8.24 -1.67
N PRO A 84 7.44 8.85 -1.97
CA PRO A 84 8.30 8.42 -3.08
C PRO A 84 9.13 7.17 -2.73
N PHE A 85 9.27 6.82 -1.46
CA PHE A 85 10.05 5.68 -1.00
C PHE A 85 9.16 4.47 -0.79
N SER A 86 8.96 3.72 -1.85
CA SER A 86 8.11 2.53 -1.91
C SER A 86 8.34 1.76 -3.20
N PHE A 87 7.78 0.56 -3.30
CA PHE A 87 7.62 -0.08 -4.60
C PHE A 87 6.72 0.76 -5.49
N ILE A 88 7.01 0.80 -6.79
CA ILE A 88 6.35 1.70 -7.76
C ILE A 88 4.83 1.53 -7.83
N SER A 89 4.29 0.39 -7.41
CA SER A 89 2.84 0.13 -7.44
C SER A 89 2.05 1.13 -6.62
N SER A 90 2.58 1.60 -5.48
CA SER A 90 1.88 2.55 -4.59
C SER A 90 1.55 3.88 -5.29
N SER A 91 2.34 4.30 -6.28
CA SER A 91 2.05 5.46 -7.12
C SER A 91 1.36 5.10 -8.44
N ASN A 92 1.73 3.97 -9.07
CA ASN A 92 1.17 3.57 -10.35
C ASN A 92 -0.34 3.30 -10.28
N VAL A 93 -0.83 2.73 -9.19
CA VAL A 93 -2.27 2.47 -9.03
C VAL A 93 -3.11 3.77 -9.03
N LEU A 94 -2.52 4.89 -8.64
CA LEU A 94 -3.13 6.21 -8.75
C LEU A 94 -3.18 6.66 -10.22
N LEU A 95 -2.07 6.46 -10.95
CA LEU A 95 -1.99 6.80 -12.36
C LEU A 95 -2.94 5.96 -13.22
N TYR A 96 -3.27 4.73 -12.84
CA TYR A 96 -4.26 3.91 -13.55
C TYR A 96 -5.66 4.53 -13.55
N GLU A 97 -5.99 5.30 -12.51
CA GLU A 97 -7.25 6.07 -12.43
C GLU A 97 -7.09 7.53 -12.88
N ASN A 98 -5.94 7.90 -13.49
CA ASN A 98 -5.57 9.26 -13.86
C ASN A 98 -5.59 10.23 -12.67
N ALA A 99 -5.40 9.74 -11.46
CA ALA A 99 -5.20 10.55 -10.27
C ALA A 99 -3.76 11.05 -10.20
N ILE A 100 -3.52 12.06 -9.40
CA ILE A 100 -2.24 12.74 -9.28
C ILE A 100 -1.61 12.37 -7.93
N PRO A 101 -0.52 11.59 -7.90
CA PRO A 101 0.23 11.36 -6.67
C PRO A 101 0.91 12.65 -6.21
N VAL A 102 0.70 12.98 -4.94
CA VAL A 102 1.37 14.08 -4.25
C VAL A 102 2.38 13.47 -3.30
N PHE A 103 3.65 13.62 -3.60
CA PHE A 103 4.71 13.04 -2.80
C PHE A 103 5.09 13.93 -1.63
N VAL A 104 5.12 13.35 -0.44
CA VAL A 104 5.73 13.94 0.75
C VAL A 104 6.94 13.10 1.17
N ASP A 105 7.90 13.73 1.80
CA ASP A 105 9.16 13.09 2.16
C ASP A 105 8.99 12.10 3.32
N VAL A 106 9.99 11.23 3.49
CA VAL A 106 10.02 10.19 4.51
C VAL A 106 10.91 10.60 5.69
N ASP A 107 10.68 9.97 6.81
CA ASP A 107 11.59 10.03 7.94
C ASP A 107 12.87 9.22 7.61
N PRO A 108 14.06 9.80 7.74
CA PRO A 108 15.31 9.14 7.34
C PRO A 108 15.70 7.95 8.25
N VAL A 109 15.06 7.80 9.41
CA VAL A 109 15.34 6.71 10.35
C VAL A 109 14.44 5.52 10.07
N THR A 110 13.14 5.77 9.88
CA THR A 110 12.13 4.73 9.68
C THR A 110 11.89 4.39 8.21
N GLY A 111 12.18 5.32 7.29
CA GLY A 111 11.81 5.21 5.87
C GLY A 111 10.33 5.49 5.59
N ASN A 112 9.51 5.66 6.61
CA ASN A 112 8.08 5.85 6.48
C ASN A 112 7.70 7.30 6.21
N ILE A 113 6.52 7.49 5.62
CA ILE A 113 5.94 8.80 5.33
C ILE A 113 5.88 9.66 6.62
N ARG A 114 6.26 10.92 6.53
CA ARG A 114 6.26 11.86 7.66
C ARG A 114 4.86 12.42 7.90
N PRO A 115 4.21 12.12 9.05
CA PRO A 115 2.85 12.58 9.32
C PRO A 115 2.70 14.09 9.35
N GLU A 116 3.70 14.82 9.82
CA GLU A 116 3.69 16.28 9.85
C GLU A 116 3.69 16.89 8.43
N LEU A 117 4.39 16.27 7.48
CA LEU A 117 4.35 16.70 6.08
C LEU A 117 3.02 16.33 5.41
N VAL A 118 2.42 15.19 5.79
CA VAL A 118 1.07 14.83 5.36
C VAL A 118 0.06 15.87 5.83
N ALA A 119 0.14 16.29 7.10
CA ALA A 119 -0.74 17.32 7.66
C ALA A 119 -0.54 18.68 6.98
N GLU A 120 0.70 19.06 6.69
CA GLU A 120 1.02 20.29 5.95
C GLU A 120 0.48 20.25 4.53
N ALA A 121 0.73 19.15 3.80
CA ALA A 121 0.24 18.96 2.43
C ALA A 121 -1.30 18.98 2.39
N ALA A 122 -1.96 18.27 3.31
CA ALA A 122 -3.42 18.23 3.37
C ALA A 122 -4.03 19.62 3.61
N ARG A 123 -3.43 20.40 4.53
CA ARG A 123 -3.83 21.79 4.78
C ARG A 123 -3.70 22.65 3.53
N ASP A 124 -2.53 22.61 2.89
CA ASP A 124 -2.19 23.48 1.77
C ASP A 124 -2.98 23.12 0.51
N LEU A 125 -3.15 21.82 0.23
CA LEU A 125 -3.93 21.33 -0.91
C LEU A 125 -5.43 21.64 -0.74
N THR A 126 -5.94 21.58 0.50
CA THR A 126 -7.33 21.97 0.78
C THR A 126 -7.56 23.48 0.68
N ALA A 127 -6.59 24.28 1.10
CA ALA A 127 -6.65 25.75 0.97
C ALA A 127 -6.52 26.20 -0.49
N GLY A 128 -5.81 25.45 -1.32
CA GLY A 128 -5.58 25.78 -2.72
C GLY A 128 -4.60 26.94 -2.94
N GLY A 129 -4.64 27.52 -4.13
CA GLY A 129 -3.81 28.69 -4.49
C GLY A 129 -2.31 28.40 -4.48
N SER A 130 -1.51 29.41 -4.12
CA SER A 130 -0.04 29.30 -4.11
C SER A 130 0.49 28.28 -3.10
N ALA A 131 -0.21 28.06 -2.00
CA ALA A 131 0.18 27.08 -0.99
C ALA A 131 0.16 25.66 -1.55
N ALA A 132 -0.82 25.32 -2.37
CA ALA A 132 -0.94 24.00 -3.00
C ALA A 132 0.15 23.75 -4.06
N GLN A 133 0.60 24.77 -4.75
CA GLN A 133 1.51 24.66 -5.90
C GLN A 133 2.83 23.97 -5.59
N LYS A 134 3.36 24.11 -4.36
CA LYS A 134 4.63 23.45 -3.96
C LYS A 134 4.53 21.94 -3.89
N TRP A 135 3.31 21.41 -3.73
CA TRP A 135 3.03 19.98 -3.60
C TRP A 135 2.71 19.31 -4.92
N LEU A 136 2.31 20.10 -5.92
CA LEU A 136 1.87 19.58 -7.20
C LEU A 136 3.08 19.24 -8.11
N PRO A 137 2.98 18.19 -8.93
CA PRO A 137 4.00 17.90 -9.91
C PRO A 137 4.14 19.05 -10.91
N ARG A 138 5.36 19.27 -11.40
CA ARG A 138 5.66 20.36 -12.35
C ARG A 138 4.96 20.24 -13.72
N LYS A 139 4.50 19.01 -14.03
CA LYS A 139 3.79 18.68 -15.28
C LYS A 139 2.69 17.69 -14.96
N GLY A 140 1.60 17.75 -15.71
CA GLY A 140 0.47 16.82 -15.56
C GLY A 140 -0.52 17.19 -14.46
N ALA A 141 -0.42 18.42 -13.90
CA ALA A 141 -1.30 18.92 -12.86
C ALA A 141 -2.18 20.08 -13.34
N GLU A 142 -2.41 20.18 -14.66
CA GLU A 142 -3.19 21.29 -15.25
C GLU A 142 -4.68 21.23 -14.85
N ASN A 143 -5.19 20.04 -14.56
CA ASN A 143 -6.58 19.79 -14.16
C ASN A 143 -6.61 19.09 -12.80
N THR A 144 -6.16 19.77 -11.75
CA THR A 144 -6.21 19.24 -10.39
C THR A 144 -7.63 19.24 -9.84
N GLY A 145 -8.05 18.07 -9.35
CA GLY A 145 -9.27 17.86 -8.59
C GLY A 145 -9.07 18.16 -7.11
N LYS A 146 -9.75 17.38 -6.28
CA LYS A 146 -9.70 17.51 -4.82
C LYS A 146 -8.66 16.53 -4.22
N LEU A 147 -8.16 16.88 -3.03
CA LEU A 147 -7.49 15.89 -2.19
C LEU A 147 -8.51 14.83 -1.77
N LYS A 148 -8.20 13.55 -2.06
CA LYS A 148 -9.15 12.45 -1.91
C LYS A 148 -8.72 11.38 -0.92
N ALA A 149 -7.42 11.17 -0.74
CA ALA A 149 -6.93 10.13 0.15
C ALA A 149 -5.48 10.39 0.59
N VAL A 150 -5.07 9.64 1.60
CA VAL A 150 -3.67 9.39 1.94
C VAL A 150 -3.40 7.90 1.71
N LEU A 151 -2.31 7.57 1.01
CA LEU A 151 -1.79 6.22 0.85
C LEU A 151 -0.44 6.14 1.55
N ALA A 152 -0.40 5.45 2.68
CA ALA A 152 0.81 5.20 3.46
C ALA A 152 1.36 3.81 3.17
N VAL A 153 2.67 3.64 3.32
CA VAL A 153 3.37 2.38 3.08
C VAL A 153 4.14 1.99 4.32
N ASP A 154 4.06 0.73 4.72
CA ASP A 154 4.84 0.13 5.80
C ASP A 154 6.16 -0.40 5.25
N VAL A 155 7.11 0.54 5.05
CA VAL A 155 8.36 0.26 4.34
C VAL A 155 9.18 -0.79 5.09
N PHE A 156 9.56 -1.85 4.37
CA PHE A 156 10.35 -2.98 4.90
C PHE A 156 9.76 -3.64 6.15
N GLY A 157 8.44 -3.55 6.32
CA GLY A 157 7.73 -4.14 7.45
C GLY A 157 7.70 -3.28 8.72
N GLN A 158 8.19 -2.04 8.64
CA GLN A 158 8.05 -1.07 9.73
C GLN A 158 6.71 -0.33 9.59
N PRO A 159 5.76 -0.49 10.53
CA PRO A 159 4.48 0.25 10.46
C PRO A 159 4.68 1.76 10.42
N ALA A 160 3.91 2.44 9.59
CA ALA A 160 3.83 3.90 9.60
C ALA A 160 3.13 4.40 10.89
N ASP A 161 3.31 5.67 11.25
CA ASP A 161 2.61 6.26 12.40
C ASP A 161 1.13 6.53 12.05
N PHE A 162 0.32 5.47 12.16
CA PHE A 162 -1.10 5.53 11.81
C PHE A 162 -1.92 6.41 12.76
N ASP A 163 -1.53 6.58 14.01
CA ASP A 163 -2.23 7.46 14.94
C ASP A 163 -2.10 8.92 14.50
N ALA A 164 -0.89 9.35 14.14
CA ALA A 164 -0.67 10.70 13.63
C ALA A 164 -1.27 10.91 12.23
N LEU A 165 -1.22 9.90 11.36
CA LEU A 165 -1.86 9.94 10.03
C LEU A 165 -3.39 10.04 10.15
N ARG A 166 -4.01 9.28 11.05
CA ARG A 166 -5.47 9.31 11.30
C ARG A 166 -5.94 10.66 11.81
N GLN A 167 -5.18 11.34 12.68
CA GLN A 167 -5.52 12.71 13.09
C GLN A 167 -5.71 13.64 11.89
N THR A 168 -4.86 13.49 10.87
CA THR A 168 -4.97 14.29 9.64
C THR A 168 -6.12 13.81 8.77
N THR A 169 -6.23 12.51 8.51
CA THR A 169 -7.27 11.98 7.62
C THR A 169 -8.67 12.20 8.18
N ASP A 170 -8.88 12.05 9.48
CA ASP A 170 -10.14 12.34 10.15
C ASP A 170 -10.52 13.81 10.05
N ARG A 171 -9.54 14.71 10.26
CA ARG A 171 -9.75 16.17 10.17
C ARG A 171 -10.25 16.61 8.80
N TYR A 172 -9.79 15.97 7.73
CA TYR A 172 -10.15 16.32 6.36
C TYR A 172 -11.14 15.33 5.72
N ALA A 173 -11.67 14.38 6.51
CA ALA A 173 -12.59 13.32 6.07
C ALA A 173 -12.04 12.54 4.86
N LEU A 174 -10.75 12.17 4.92
CA LEU A 174 -10.05 11.44 3.88
C LEU A 174 -9.95 9.95 4.23
N PRO A 175 -10.16 9.03 3.29
CA PRO A 175 -9.75 7.64 3.45
C PRO A 175 -8.22 7.54 3.62
N LEU A 176 -7.80 6.64 4.52
CA LEU A 176 -6.42 6.21 4.69
C LEU A 176 -6.28 4.82 4.08
N ILE A 177 -5.46 4.69 3.05
CA ILE A 177 -5.09 3.43 2.41
C ILE A 177 -3.72 3.03 2.94
N GLU A 178 -3.61 1.80 3.40
CA GLU A 178 -2.39 1.21 3.93
C GLU A 178 -1.83 0.19 2.95
N ASP A 179 -0.59 0.38 2.51
CA ASP A 179 0.17 -0.60 1.73
C ASP A 179 1.10 -1.38 2.68
N SER A 180 0.61 -2.51 3.17
CA SER A 180 1.32 -3.40 4.09
C SER A 180 1.87 -4.64 3.37
N CYS A 181 2.18 -4.54 2.06
CA CYS A 181 2.65 -5.67 1.28
C CYS A 181 3.93 -6.32 1.85
N GLU A 182 4.73 -5.57 2.58
CA GLU A 182 5.97 -6.04 3.22
C GLU A 182 5.83 -6.25 4.74
N ALA A 183 4.65 -6.01 5.32
CA ALA A 183 4.46 -5.88 6.77
C ALA A 183 3.60 -6.99 7.39
N LEU A 184 3.40 -8.13 6.71
CA LEU A 184 2.61 -9.22 7.28
C LEU A 184 3.24 -9.72 8.59
N GLY A 185 2.47 -9.61 9.70
CA GLY A 185 2.93 -9.96 11.04
C GLY A 185 3.55 -8.83 11.84
N ALA A 186 3.77 -7.66 11.24
CA ALA A 186 4.12 -6.45 11.97
C ALA A 186 2.98 -6.04 12.92
N ARG A 187 3.34 -5.31 13.97
CA ARG A 187 2.38 -4.79 14.96
C ARG A 187 2.65 -3.32 15.17
N TYR A 188 1.55 -2.59 15.29
CA TYR A 188 1.52 -1.17 15.62
C TYR A 188 1.10 -0.97 17.07
#